data_be83893bd695336fff5d1191147ec5d0
#
_entry.id   be83893bd695336fff5d1191147ec5d0
#
_cell.length_a   1.000
_cell.length_b   1.000
_cell.length_c   1.000
_cell.angle_alpha   90.00
_cell.angle_beta   90.00
_cell.angle_gamma   90.00
#
_symmetry.space_group_name_H-M   'P 1'
#
loop_
_entity.id
_entity.type
_entity.pdbx_description
1 polymer ?
#
loop_
_entity_poly.entity_id
_entity_poly.type
_entity_poly.pdbx_seq_one_letter_code
_entity_poly.pdbx_strand_id
1 'polypeptide(L)'
;MPWLAFKNNYNKLVSVAVMQQDTDACGGEGGGWATHGWWNLNPGETKTVIYTGNRYVYFYAHAGDGTWWGDVNGPQIYVDPINKFDSCYLIGTSTWDVVDTARVDAGSFLGNHHTQNLNP
;
A
#
# COMPACT_ATOMS: atom_id res chain seq x y z
N MET A 1 14.30 0.66 13.04
CA MET A 1 12.94 0.22 12.71
C MET A 1 12.91 -0.28 11.27
N PRO A 2 12.34 -1.44 10.99
CA PRO A 2 12.25 -1.94 9.62
C PRO A 2 11.47 -0.98 8.72
N TRP A 3 11.81 -0.97 7.45
CA TRP A 3 11.08 -0.16 6.48
C TRP A 3 10.71 -0.98 5.25
N LEU A 4 9.65 -0.54 4.59
CA LEU A 4 9.18 -1.08 3.31
C LEU A 4 9.32 0.00 2.24
N ALA A 5 10.01 -0.35 1.17
CA ALA A 5 10.15 0.49 -0.01
C ALA A 5 9.51 -0.19 -1.22
N PHE A 6 9.15 0.61 -2.21
CA PHE A 6 8.68 0.14 -3.51
C PHE A 6 9.60 0.65 -4.60
N LYS A 7 9.89 -0.21 -5.56
CA LYS A 7 10.66 0.14 -6.76
C LYS A 7 9.79 -0.03 -7.98
N ASN A 8 9.66 1.05 -8.75
CA ASN A 8 8.92 1.03 -10.00
C ASN A 8 9.82 0.51 -11.14
N ASN A 9 9.64 -0.75 -11.52
CA ASN A 9 10.32 -1.36 -12.68
C ASN A 9 9.46 -1.28 -13.95
N TYR A 10 8.36 -0.54 -13.89
CA TYR A 10 7.52 -0.30 -15.05
C TYR A 10 7.97 0.96 -15.79
N ASN A 11 7.58 1.10 -17.05
CA ASN A 11 8.02 2.21 -17.91
C ASN A 11 7.13 3.46 -17.82
N LYS A 12 6.23 3.52 -16.85
CA LYS A 12 5.34 4.65 -16.61
C LYS A 12 5.29 4.96 -15.12
N LEU A 13 4.81 6.15 -14.78
CA LEU A 13 4.58 6.52 -13.39
C LEU A 13 3.58 5.56 -12.74
N VAL A 14 3.91 5.11 -11.53
CA VAL A 14 3.07 4.21 -10.74
C VAL A 14 2.72 4.87 -9.40
N SER A 15 1.46 4.76 -9.00
CA SER A 15 0.96 5.25 -7.71
C SER A 15 0.69 4.08 -6.80
N VAL A 16 1.17 4.14 -5.56
CA VAL A 16 1.10 3.05 -4.58
C VAL A 16 0.26 3.46 -3.38
N ALA A 17 -0.63 2.58 -2.96
CA ALA A 17 -1.35 2.65 -1.69
C ALA A 17 -1.00 1.46 -0.82
N VAL A 18 -0.98 1.65 0.50
CA VAL A 18 -0.62 0.59 1.46
C VAL A 18 -1.63 0.49 2.58
N MET A 19 -1.69 -0.71 3.18
CA MET A 19 -2.44 -0.96 4.40
C MET A 19 -1.52 -1.65 5.40
N GLN A 20 -1.43 -1.11 6.61
CA GLN A 20 -0.63 -1.67 7.70
C GLN A 20 -1.45 -1.77 8.98
N GLN A 21 -1.10 -2.71 9.82
CA GLN A 21 -1.76 -2.83 11.13
C GLN A 21 -1.42 -1.63 12.01
N ASP A 22 -2.44 -0.95 12.49
CA ASP A 22 -2.31 0.22 13.37
C ASP A 22 -3.58 0.33 14.21
N THR A 23 -3.55 -0.31 15.39
CA THR A 23 -4.71 -0.32 16.28
C THR A 23 -4.88 0.98 17.04
N ASP A 24 -3.83 1.79 17.15
CA ASP A 24 -3.93 3.10 17.79
C ASP A 24 -4.71 4.08 16.92
N ALA A 25 -4.39 4.14 15.64
CA ALA A 25 -5.09 5.04 14.71
C ALA A 25 -6.44 4.48 14.24
N CYS A 26 -6.55 3.17 14.07
CA CYS A 26 -7.69 2.52 13.40
C CYS A 26 -8.32 1.40 14.22
N GLY A 27 -8.26 1.45 15.55
CA GLY A 27 -8.90 0.47 16.41
C GLY A 27 -10.43 0.53 16.34
N GLY A 28 -11.09 -0.47 16.89
CA GLY A 28 -12.55 -0.55 16.95
C GLY A 28 -13.17 -0.66 15.57
N GLU A 29 -14.03 0.29 15.23
CA GLU A 29 -14.78 0.29 13.96
C GLU A 29 -13.90 0.44 12.72
N GLY A 30 -12.68 0.94 12.87
CA GLY A 30 -11.72 1.05 11.77
C GLY A 30 -11.12 -0.27 11.34
N GLY A 31 -11.29 -1.33 12.11
CA GLY A 31 -10.82 -2.68 11.75
C GLY A 31 -9.39 -2.98 12.14
N GLY A 32 -8.69 -2.08 12.80
CA GLY A 32 -7.32 -2.28 13.29
C GLY A 32 -6.22 -2.10 12.24
N TRP A 33 -6.54 -1.72 11.02
CA TRP A 33 -5.61 -1.51 9.92
C TRP A 33 -5.77 -0.12 9.33
N ALA A 34 -4.65 0.56 9.14
CA ALA A 34 -4.62 1.89 8.54
C ALA A 34 -4.28 1.79 7.05
N THR A 35 -4.94 2.63 6.24
CA THR A 35 -4.73 2.71 4.80
C THR A 35 -4.16 4.08 4.44
N HIS A 36 -3.17 4.11 3.56
CA HIS A 36 -2.50 5.34 3.14
C HIS A 36 -2.26 5.33 1.63
N GLY A 37 -2.38 6.46 0.99
CA GLY A 37 -2.08 6.67 -0.43
C GLY A 37 -1.89 8.16 -0.69
N TRP A 38 -1.23 8.56 -1.69
CA TRP A 38 -0.55 7.78 -2.72
C TRP A 38 0.93 8.15 -2.72
N TRP A 39 1.79 7.20 -3.00
CA TRP A 39 3.20 7.47 -3.31
C TRP A 39 3.39 7.30 -4.82
N ASN A 40 3.86 8.35 -5.46
CA ASN A 40 4.07 8.36 -6.91
C ASN A 40 5.54 8.06 -7.20
N LEU A 41 5.79 7.04 -8.00
CA LEU A 41 7.12 6.62 -8.38
C LEU A 41 7.30 6.77 -9.89
N ASN A 42 8.34 7.50 -10.28
CA ASN A 42 8.76 7.55 -11.69
C ASN A 42 9.40 6.21 -12.10
N PRO A 43 9.48 5.91 -13.40
CA PRO A 43 10.18 4.70 -13.85
C PRO A 43 11.59 4.61 -13.27
N GLY A 44 11.91 3.46 -12.67
CA GLY A 44 13.21 3.22 -12.04
C GLY A 44 13.35 3.77 -10.63
N GLU A 45 12.40 4.54 -10.14
CA GLU A 45 12.46 5.17 -8.82
C GLU A 45 12.15 4.17 -7.70
N THR A 46 12.88 4.32 -6.58
CA THR A 46 12.63 3.58 -5.34
C THR A 46 12.31 4.59 -4.24
N LYS A 47 11.21 4.35 -3.50
CA LYS A 47 10.85 5.17 -2.34
C LYS A 47 10.56 4.30 -1.14
N THR A 48 11.07 4.71 0.02
CA THR A 48 10.62 4.17 1.30
C THR A 48 9.24 4.73 1.58
N VAL A 49 8.28 3.84 1.77
CA VAL A 49 6.87 4.20 1.88
C VAL A 49 6.44 4.26 3.35
N ILE A 50 6.80 3.23 4.11
CA ILE A 50 6.45 3.17 5.53
C ILE A 50 7.59 2.56 6.34
N TYR A 51 7.63 2.94 7.62
CA TYR A 51 8.38 2.25 8.65
C TYR A 51 7.40 1.43 9.46
N THR A 52 7.64 0.14 9.61
CA THR A 52 6.69 -0.74 10.29
C THR A 52 7.41 -1.85 11.05
N GLY A 53 6.89 -2.19 12.22
CA GLY A 53 7.27 -3.38 12.96
C GLY A 53 6.46 -4.61 12.55
N ASN A 54 5.49 -4.45 11.68
CA ASN A 54 4.64 -5.55 11.22
C ASN A 54 5.32 -6.35 10.13
N ARG A 55 5.20 -7.66 10.21
CA ARG A 55 5.74 -8.55 9.19
C ARG A 55 4.99 -8.41 7.87
N TYR A 56 3.66 -8.31 7.93
CA TYR A 56 2.82 -8.29 6.74
C TYR A 56 2.23 -6.91 6.53
N VAL A 57 2.34 -6.43 5.28
CA VAL A 57 1.75 -5.20 4.79
C VAL A 57 1.05 -5.52 3.48
N TYR A 58 -0.04 -4.86 3.20
CA TYR A 58 -0.80 -5.03 1.97
C TYR A 58 -0.64 -3.80 1.10
N PHE A 59 -0.60 -3.99 -0.22
CA PHE A 59 -0.46 -2.87 -1.14
C PHE A 59 -1.31 -3.04 -2.38
N TYR A 60 -1.62 -1.91 -2.99
CA TYR A 60 -2.18 -1.79 -4.33
C TYR A 60 -1.40 -0.71 -5.07
N ALA A 61 -1.13 -0.93 -6.35
CA ALA A 61 -0.48 0.06 -7.19
C ALA A 61 -1.10 0.07 -8.57
N HIS A 62 -1.08 1.23 -9.22
CA HIS A 62 -1.57 1.33 -10.59
C HIS A 62 -0.79 2.36 -11.39
N ALA A 63 -0.77 2.16 -12.72
CA ALA A 63 -0.27 3.12 -13.69
C ALA A 63 -1.45 3.72 -14.47
N GLY A 64 -1.21 4.85 -15.14
CA GLY A 64 -2.26 5.55 -15.87
C GLY A 64 -2.80 4.82 -17.09
N ASP A 65 -2.12 3.77 -17.56
CA ASP A 65 -2.55 2.95 -18.69
C ASP A 65 -3.46 1.77 -18.30
N GLY A 66 -3.86 1.69 -17.02
CA GLY A 66 -4.71 0.62 -16.51
C GLY A 66 -3.96 -0.58 -15.96
N THR A 67 -2.64 -0.64 -16.08
CA THR A 67 -1.85 -1.70 -15.43
C THR A 67 -1.90 -1.52 -13.92
N TRP A 68 -2.10 -2.62 -13.20
CA TRP A 68 -2.20 -2.58 -11.74
C TRP A 68 -1.51 -3.78 -11.10
N TRP A 69 -1.13 -3.59 -9.84
CA TRP A 69 -0.50 -4.60 -8.99
C TRP A 69 -1.35 -4.78 -7.73
N GLY A 70 -1.69 -6.00 -7.43
CA GLY A 70 -2.50 -6.40 -6.29
C GLY A 70 -2.79 -7.89 -6.39
N ASP A 71 -3.77 -8.36 -5.63
CA ASP A 71 -4.18 -9.75 -5.66
C ASP A 71 -5.71 -9.83 -5.56
N VAL A 72 -6.36 -10.37 -6.60
CA VAL A 72 -7.81 -10.52 -6.63
C VAL A 72 -8.37 -11.35 -5.47
N ASN A 73 -7.53 -12.17 -4.85
CA ASN A 73 -7.87 -12.96 -3.67
C ASN A 73 -7.46 -12.29 -2.36
N GLY A 74 -6.83 -11.13 -2.42
CA GLY A 74 -6.39 -10.39 -1.24
C GLY A 74 -7.47 -9.52 -0.64
N PRO A 75 -7.20 -8.91 0.52
CA PRO A 75 -8.13 -7.97 1.13
C PRO A 75 -8.42 -6.78 0.23
N GLN A 76 -9.68 -6.37 0.20
CA GLN A 76 -10.09 -5.16 -0.51
C GLN A 76 -10.03 -3.96 0.43
N ILE A 77 -9.55 -2.84 -0.08
CA ILE A 77 -9.51 -1.58 0.66
C ILE A 77 -10.20 -0.47 -0.12
N TYR A 78 -10.61 0.57 0.60
CA TYR A 78 -11.12 1.79 0.00
C TYR A 78 -9.98 2.77 -0.24
N VAL A 79 -9.91 3.34 -1.43
CA VAL A 79 -8.91 4.35 -1.81
C VAL A 79 -9.59 5.57 -2.39
N ASP A 80 -9.07 6.76 -2.06
CA ASP A 80 -9.47 8.00 -2.74
C ASP A 80 -8.79 7.99 -4.12
N PRO A 81 -9.54 7.97 -5.23
CA PRO A 81 -8.95 7.81 -6.55
C PRO A 81 -8.19 9.05 -7.03
N ILE A 82 -8.32 10.18 -6.37
CA ILE A 82 -7.80 11.47 -6.84
C ILE A 82 -6.78 12.07 -5.87
N ASN A 83 -7.07 12.04 -4.56
CA ASN A 83 -6.30 12.74 -3.55
C ASN A 83 -5.50 11.80 -2.67
N LYS A 84 -4.41 12.34 -2.08
CA LYS A 84 -3.74 11.66 -0.98
C LYS A 84 -4.74 11.38 0.15
N PHE A 85 -4.63 10.21 0.79
CA PHE A 85 -5.55 9.83 1.85
C PHE A 85 -4.83 9.08 2.97
N ASP A 86 -5.38 9.24 4.17
CA ASP A 86 -5.07 8.45 5.36
C ASP A 86 -6.40 8.01 5.97
N SER A 87 -6.64 6.72 6.05
CA SER A 87 -7.91 6.18 6.49
C SER A 87 -7.73 4.83 7.18
N CYS A 88 -8.82 4.10 7.35
CA CYS A 88 -8.83 2.79 7.99
C CYS A 88 -9.49 1.76 7.08
N TYR A 89 -9.15 0.50 7.31
CA TYR A 89 -9.55 -0.63 6.46
C TYR A 89 -11.05 -0.69 6.17
N LEU A 90 -11.88 -0.48 7.21
CA LEU A 90 -13.33 -0.60 7.08
C LEU A 90 -14.04 0.74 6.79
N ILE A 91 -13.28 1.82 6.57
CA ILE A 91 -13.83 3.15 6.37
C ILE A 91 -13.59 3.60 4.94
N GLY A 92 -14.67 4.01 4.27
CA GLY A 92 -14.64 4.55 2.92
C GLY A 92 -15.88 5.38 2.66
N THR A 93 -15.94 5.98 1.49
CA THR A 93 -17.08 6.77 1.03
C THR A 93 -17.56 6.27 -0.32
N SER A 94 -18.75 6.68 -0.73
CA SER A 94 -19.33 6.27 -2.02
C SER A 94 -18.55 6.81 -3.23
N THR A 95 -17.66 7.81 -3.03
CA THR A 95 -16.82 8.36 -4.10
C THR A 95 -15.45 7.70 -4.18
N TRP A 96 -15.13 6.81 -3.24
CA TRP A 96 -13.87 6.10 -3.22
C TRP A 96 -13.99 4.78 -3.97
N ASP A 97 -12.88 4.35 -4.57
CA ASP A 97 -12.81 3.07 -5.24
C ASP A 97 -12.46 1.96 -4.25
N VAL A 98 -12.91 0.75 -4.58
CA VAL A 98 -12.50 -0.47 -3.88
C VAL A 98 -11.46 -1.18 -4.74
N VAL A 99 -10.32 -1.50 -4.14
CA VAL A 99 -9.21 -2.14 -4.86
C VAL A 99 -8.73 -3.37 -4.11
N ASP A 100 -8.17 -4.32 -4.87
CA ASP A 100 -7.63 -5.56 -4.33
C ASP A 100 -6.16 -5.38 -3.96
N THR A 101 -5.78 -5.82 -2.75
CA THR A 101 -4.41 -5.68 -2.27
C THR A 101 -3.67 -7.01 -2.28
N ALA A 102 -2.35 -6.94 -2.47
CA ALA A 102 -1.44 -8.06 -2.33
C ALA A 102 -0.66 -7.95 -1.02
N ARG A 103 -0.40 -9.10 -0.39
CA ARG A 103 0.37 -9.18 0.84
C ARG A 103 1.86 -9.12 0.54
N VAL A 104 2.59 -8.31 1.32
CA VAL A 104 4.04 -8.25 1.31
C VAL A 104 4.55 -8.75 2.65
N ASP A 105 5.53 -9.65 2.63
CA ASP A 105 6.29 -10.05 3.81
C ASP A 105 7.49 -9.11 3.95
N ALA A 106 7.39 -8.16 4.86
CA ALA A 106 8.44 -7.16 5.09
C ALA A 106 9.53 -7.65 6.04
N GLY A 107 9.47 -8.91 6.47
CA GLY A 107 10.41 -9.49 7.41
C GLY A 107 9.93 -9.38 8.86
N SER A 108 10.44 -10.28 9.71
CA SER A 108 9.95 -10.43 11.07
C SER A 108 10.91 -9.95 12.15
N PHE A 109 12.07 -9.38 11.79
CA PHE A 109 13.09 -8.96 12.75
C PHE A 109 13.36 -7.47 12.68
N LEU A 110 13.73 -6.91 13.82
CA LEU A 110 14.20 -5.53 13.88
C LEU A 110 15.40 -5.34 12.95
N GLY A 111 15.38 -4.24 12.20
CA GLY A 111 16.44 -3.91 11.26
C GLY A 111 16.28 -4.54 9.87
N ASN A 112 15.33 -5.42 9.66
CA ASN A 112 15.03 -5.95 8.33
C ASN A 112 14.36 -4.87 7.48
N HIS A 113 14.78 -4.81 6.23
CA HIS A 113 14.24 -3.89 5.25
C HIS A 113 13.83 -4.69 4.02
N HIS A 114 12.75 -4.28 3.39
CA HIS A 114 12.25 -4.96 2.21
C HIS A 114 11.92 -3.96 1.12
N THR A 115 12.33 -4.28 -0.11
CA THR A 115 11.91 -3.54 -1.30
C THR A 115 11.01 -4.42 -2.14
N GLN A 116 9.78 -3.98 -2.34
CA GLN A 116 8.83 -4.65 -3.21
C GLN A 116 9.00 -4.10 -4.62
N ASN A 117 9.36 -4.97 -5.56
CA ASN A 117 9.49 -4.61 -6.95
C ASN A 117 8.11 -4.62 -7.63
N LEU A 118 7.83 -3.58 -8.41
CA LEU A 118 6.63 -3.49 -9.24
C LEU A 118 7.04 -3.81 -10.67
N ASN A 119 7.03 -5.10 -11.00
CA ASN A 119 7.46 -5.60 -12.30
C ASN A 119 6.30 -5.59 -13.29
N PRO A 120 6.60 -5.36 -14.59
CA PRO A 120 5.58 -5.41 -15.63
C PRO A 120 4.87 -6.76 -15.71
#